data_178174448de369d32e22a32619f749e7
#
_entry.id   178174448de369d32e22a32619f749e7
#
_cell.length_a   1.000
_cell.length_b   1.000
_cell.length_c   1.000
_cell.angle_alpha   90.00
_cell.angle_beta   90.00
_cell.angle_gamma   90.00
#
_symmetry.space_group_name_H-M   'P 1'
#
loop_
_entity.id
_entity.type
_entity.pdbx_description
1 polymer ?
#
loop_
_entity_poly.entity_id
_entity_poly.type
_entity_poly.pdbx_seq_one_letter_code
_entity_poly.pdbx_strand_id
1 'polypeptide(L)'
;MRLYKDKPIENAEEDLLNRADFSNSLADAILKWRHKESWIIALTGDWGIGKTSVKNLVINRIKTTNQDTRIIEFKPWEWSSQDLIMSAFFTEIASELELKDDSKKYKRLAEKFRRYNYYLNNIQVVASPAIKVIPLLLGVLLGSSFFIETFPDNSSLELLPNLIIGVLTIWLVFFEGLGGLFKSVMDRNEHLAKENNQSITDCKNDIARSLSKLNEPILIIIDDIDRLQR
;
A
#
# COMPACT_ATOMS: atom_id res chain seq x y z
N MET A 1 41.00 4.88 27.52
CA MET A 1 39.66 5.42 27.16
C MET A 1 38.86 4.29 26.54
N ARG A 2 37.89 3.70 27.22
CA ARG A 2 37.02 2.67 26.64
C ARG A 2 35.97 3.40 25.80
N LEU A 3 36.06 3.29 24.48
CA LEU A 3 35.00 3.71 23.57
C LEU A 3 33.80 2.74 23.80
N TYR A 4 32.81 3.17 24.53
CA TYR A 4 31.54 2.45 24.60
C TYR A 4 30.90 2.54 23.22
N LYS A 5 30.60 1.38 22.61
CA LYS A 5 29.78 1.34 21.40
C LYS A 5 28.43 1.94 21.76
N ASP A 6 28.03 2.99 21.06
CA ASP A 6 26.69 3.59 21.17
C ASP A 6 25.66 2.62 20.55
N LYS A 7 25.34 1.57 21.29
CA LYS A 7 24.35 0.56 20.91
C LYS A 7 23.14 0.69 21.82
N PRO A 8 21.92 0.59 21.27
CA PRO A 8 20.73 0.45 22.08
C PRO A 8 20.86 -0.75 23.03
N ILE A 9 20.48 -0.57 24.29
CA ILE A 9 20.47 -1.65 25.26
C ILE A 9 19.34 -2.63 24.97
N GLU A 10 19.56 -3.90 25.33
CA GLU A 10 18.58 -4.97 25.15
C GLU A 10 18.05 -5.50 26.50
N ASN A 11 18.84 -5.38 27.57
CA ASN A 11 18.51 -5.90 28.87
C ASN A 11 18.48 -4.80 29.95
N ALA A 12 17.64 -4.99 30.97
CA ALA A 12 17.53 -4.03 32.07
C ALA A 12 18.83 -3.88 32.88
N GLU A 13 19.70 -4.87 32.89
CA GLU A 13 21.01 -4.85 33.56
C GLU A 13 21.99 -3.83 32.91
N GLU A 14 21.77 -3.48 31.65
CA GLU A 14 22.55 -2.48 30.92
C GLU A 14 22.00 -1.06 31.09
N ASP A 15 20.91 -0.90 31.84
CA ASP A 15 20.20 0.38 31.97
C ASP A 15 20.87 1.34 32.95
N LEU A 16 21.71 2.21 32.42
CA LEU A 16 22.38 3.28 33.19
C LEU A 16 21.52 4.52 33.41
N LEU A 17 20.35 4.61 32.75
CA LEU A 17 19.51 5.81 32.73
C LEU A 17 18.15 5.64 33.45
N ASN A 18 17.98 4.51 34.16
CA ASN A 18 16.76 4.17 34.92
C ASN A 18 15.48 4.20 34.06
N ARG A 19 15.54 3.68 32.86
CA ARG A 19 14.41 3.60 31.93
C ARG A 19 13.63 2.29 32.07
N ALA A 20 14.20 1.32 32.76
CA ALA A 20 13.61 0.01 32.97
C ALA A 20 12.23 0.10 33.63
N ASP A 21 12.05 0.95 34.62
CA ASP A 21 10.77 1.14 35.32
C ASP A 21 9.67 1.67 34.38
N PHE A 22 10.00 2.67 33.57
CA PHE A 22 9.09 3.19 32.55
C PHE A 22 8.74 2.10 31.51
N SER A 23 9.76 1.40 31.01
CA SER A 23 9.61 0.34 30.00
C SER A 23 8.76 -0.81 30.53
N ASN A 24 8.97 -1.22 31.79
CA ASN A 24 8.20 -2.27 32.46
C ASN A 24 6.72 -1.82 32.62
N SER A 25 6.49 -0.59 33.06
CA SER A 25 5.13 -0.04 33.22
C SER A 25 4.39 0.01 31.89
N LEU A 26 5.08 0.40 30.80
CA LEU A 26 4.53 0.41 29.46
C LEU A 26 4.21 -1.00 28.96
N ALA A 27 5.14 -1.94 29.15
CA ALA A 27 4.94 -3.34 28.79
C ALA A 27 3.75 -3.97 29.53
N ASP A 28 3.65 -3.70 30.85
CA ASP A 28 2.54 -4.19 31.67
C ASP A 28 1.20 -3.57 31.24
N ALA A 29 1.17 -2.29 30.83
CA ALA A 29 -0.02 -1.65 30.29
C ALA A 29 -0.45 -2.31 28.97
N ILE A 30 0.50 -2.59 28.07
CA ILE A 30 0.25 -3.32 26.80
C ILE A 30 -0.30 -4.73 27.09
N LEU A 31 0.31 -5.46 27.98
CA LEU A 31 -0.12 -6.81 28.34
C LEU A 31 -1.49 -6.87 29.02
N LYS A 32 -1.86 -5.82 29.75
CA LYS A 32 -3.18 -5.68 30.41
C LYS A 32 -4.28 -5.20 29.47
N TRP A 33 -3.91 -4.69 28.28
CA TRP A 33 -4.90 -4.23 27.33
C TRP A 33 -5.75 -5.39 26.79
N ARG A 34 -7.06 -5.36 27.07
CA ARG A 34 -8.01 -6.41 26.70
C ARG A 34 -9.23 -5.84 25.98
N HIS A 35 -9.14 -4.60 25.51
CA HIS A 35 -10.21 -3.96 24.75
C HIS A 35 -10.24 -4.49 23.31
N LYS A 36 -11.42 -4.46 22.71
CA LYS A 36 -11.61 -4.87 21.30
C LYS A 36 -11.07 -3.84 20.30
N GLU A 37 -10.82 -2.62 20.78
CA GLU A 37 -10.31 -1.52 19.98
C GLU A 37 -8.78 -1.56 19.92
N SER A 38 -8.22 -1.07 18.80
CA SER A 38 -6.77 -0.91 18.69
C SER A 38 -6.29 0.28 19.53
N TRP A 39 -5.14 0.10 20.13
CA TRP A 39 -4.45 1.14 20.87
C TRP A 39 -3.17 1.55 20.15
N ILE A 40 -2.98 2.86 19.95
CA ILE A 40 -1.78 3.41 19.31
C ILE A 40 -0.98 4.17 20.37
N ILE A 41 0.30 3.80 20.50
CA ILE A 41 1.24 4.44 21.43
C ILE A 41 2.35 5.05 20.61
N ALA A 42 2.61 6.35 20.78
CA ALA A 42 3.73 7.04 20.15
C ALA A 42 4.85 7.27 21.18
N LEU A 43 6.03 6.70 20.94
CA LEU A 43 7.24 6.97 21.70
C LEU A 43 8.00 8.09 21.01
N THR A 44 7.88 9.31 21.54
CA THR A 44 8.49 10.53 20.96
C THR A 44 9.71 10.99 21.77
N GLY A 45 10.59 11.72 21.13
CA GLY A 45 11.78 12.30 21.76
C GLY A 45 12.88 12.58 20.74
N ASP A 46 13.89 13.36 21.12
CA ASP A 46 14.99 13.76 20.27
C ASP A 46 15.83 12.57 19.78
N TRP A 47 16.62 12.79 18.76
CA TRP A 47 17.54 11.79 18.26
C TRP A 47 18.60 11.48 19.33
N GLY A 48 18.95 10.20 19.51
CA GLY A 48 19.93 9.78 20.52
C GLY A 48 19.39 9.65 21.96
N ILE A 49 18.15 10.05 22.24
CA ILE A 49 17.58 9.98 23.61
C ILE A 49 17.34 8.53 24.10
N GLY A 50 17.51 7.52 23.25
CA GLY A 50 17.37 6.11 23.61
C GLY A 50 15.97 5.51 23.41
N LYS A 51 15.20 6.02 22.45
CA LYS A 51 13.89 5.42 22.07
C LYS A 51 13.99 3.94 21.76
N THR A 52 15.00 3.55 20.98
CA THR A 52 15.24 2.14 20.62
C THR A 52 15.57 1.27 21.85
N SER A 53 16.28 1.82 22.82
CA SER A 53 16.54 1.13 24.09
C SER A 53 15.25 0.87 24.87
N VAL A 54 14.38 1.87 24.99
CA VAL A 54 13.07 1.71 25.63
C VAL A 54 12.22 0.66 24.88
N LYS A 55 12.19 0.74 23.54
CA LYS A 55 11.52 -0.25 22.69
C LYS A 55 12.01 -1.68 23.01
N ASN A 56 13.33 -1.88 23.03
CA ASN A 56 13.94 -3.20 23.29
C ASN A 56 13.59 -3.72 24.68
N LEU A 57 13.65 -2.87 25.71
CA LEU A 57 13.27 -3.23 27.08
C LEU A 57 11.78 -3.63 27.17
N VAL A 58 10.90 -2.89 26.50
CA VAL A 58 9.46 -3.22 26.42
C VAL A 58 9.26 -4.59 25.76
N ILE A 59 9.90 -4.81 24.60
CA ILE A 59 9.83 -6.10 23.88
C ILE A 59 10.31 -7.25 24.77
N ASN A 60 11.46 -7.07 25.43
CA ASN A 60 12.03 -8.07 26.32
C ASN A 60 11.09 -8.39 27.47
N ARG A 61 10.54 -7.36 28.12
CA ARG A 61 9.56 -7.54 29.21
C ARG A 61 8.31 -8.29 28.74
N ILE A 62 7.78 -7.96 27.57
CA ILE A 62 6.60 -8.65 27.01
C ILE A 62 6.92 -10.11 26.74
N LYS A 63 8.04 -10.41 26.07
CA LYS A 63 8.45 -11.78 25.72
C LYS A 63 8.70 -12.64 26.96
N THR A 64 9.24 -12.05 28.02
CA THR A 64 9.50 -12.79 29.29
C THR A 64 8.23 -13.01 30.10
N THR A 65 7.24 -12.12 30.00
CA THR A 65 5.99 -12.21 30.77
C THR A 65 4.93 -13.05 30.04
N ASN A 66 4.82 -12.88 28.73
CA ASN A 66 3.87 -13.63 27.89
C ASN A 66 4.51 -13.97 26.53
N GLN A 67 4.99 -15.20 26.41
CA GLN A 67 5.65 -15.68 25.18
C GLN A 67 4.70 -15.82 24.00
N ASP A 68 3.39 -15.88 24.24
CA ASP A 68 2.38 -16.04 23.19
C ASP A 68 2.02 -14.70 22.50
N THR A 69 2.44 -13.56 23.08
CA THR A 69 2.20 -12.27 22.47
C THR A 69 2.95 -12.14 21.14
N ARG A 70 2.22 -11.87 20.08
CA ARG A 70 2.78 -11.67 18.72
C ARG A 70 3.34 -10.29 18.60
N ILE A 71 4.64 -10.19 18.30
CA ILE A 71 5.34 -8.94 18.06
C ILE A 71 5.83 -8.93 16.62
N ILE A 72 5.40 -7.93 15.86
CA ILE A 72 5.76 -7.71 14.47
C ILE A 72 6.49 -6.36 14.41
N GLU A 73 7.73 -6.35 13.95
CA GLU A 73 8.53 -5.15 13.80
C GLU A 73 8.57 -4.74 12.33
N PHE A 74 8.15 -3.53 12.02
CA PHE A 74 8.16 -2.97 10.68
C PHE A 74 9.04 -1.72 10.64
N LYS A 75 9.94 -1.65 9.65
CA LYS A 75 10.86 -0.53 9.44
C LYS A 75 10.58 0.12 8.10
N PRO A 76 9.73 1.16 8.06
CA PRO A 76 9.31 1.78 6.80
C PRO A 76 10.45 2.34 5.96
N TRP A 77 11.54 2.80 6.57
CA TRP A 77 12.68 3.39 5.88
C TRP A 77 13.48 2.41 4.99
N GLU A 78 13.32 1.10 5.20
CA GLU A 78 13.93 0.08 4.34
C GLU A 78 13.29 0.03 2.94
N TRP A 79 12.15 0.71 2.75
CA TRP A 79 11.39 0.75 1.51
C TRP A 79 11.53 2.11 0.83
N SER A 80 12.08 2.14 -0.37
CA SER A 80 12.52 3.36 -1.07
C SER A 80 11.38 4.20 -1.66
N SER A 81 10.15 3.70 -1.69
CA SER A 81 9.00 4.37 -2.32
C SER A 81 7.81 4.39 -1.37
N GLN A 82 7.19 5.56 -1.21
CA GLN A 82 5.99 5.72 -0.39
C GLN A 82 4.84 4.81 -0.84
N ASP A 83 4.70 4.59 -2.14
CA ASP A 83 3.65 3.73 -2.71
C ASP A 83 3.84 2.25 -2.33
N LEU A 84 5.09 1.82 -2.07
CA LEU A 84 5.41 0.46 -1.68
C LEU A 84 5.30 0.21 -0.17
N ILE A 85 5.35 1.24 0.67
CA ILE A 85 5.36 1.11 2.14
C ILE A 85 4.09 0.40 2.63
N MET A 86 2.91 0.80 2.12
CA MET A 86 1.64 0.16 2.51
C MET A 86 1.62 -1.31 2.10
N SER A 87 2.07 -1.61 0.88
CA SER A 87 2.14 -2.98 0.39
C SER A 87 3.12 -3.82 1.19
N ALA A 88 4.29 -3.28 1.48
CA ALA A 88 5.31 -3.91 2.30
C ALA A 88 4.79 -4.19 3.72
N PHE A 89 4.12 -3.21 4.33
CA PHE A 89 3.55 -3.34 5.67
C PHE A 89 2.57 -4.53 5.78
N PHE A 90 1.61 -4.63 4.86
CA PHE A 90 0.66 -5.74 4.88
C PHE A 90 1.30 -7.09 4.51
N THR A 91 2.31 -7.08 3.64
CA THR A 91 3.07 -8.28 3.30
C THR A 91 3.87 -8.78 4.50
N GLU A 92 4.54 -7.88 5.22
CA GLU A 92 5.32 -8.22 6.41
C GLU A 92 4.44 -8.79 7.53
N ILE A 93 3.29 -8.14 7.80
CA ILE A 93 2.31 -8.67 8.75
C ILE A 93 1.87 -10.09 8.36
N ALA A 94 1.52 -10.30 7.10
CA ALA A 94 1.08 -11.61 6.64
C ALA A 94 2.17 -12.67 6.79
N SER A 95 3.42 -12.35 6.44
CA SER A 95 4.57 -13.24 6.55
C SER A 95 4.88 -13.61 8.00
N GLU A 96 4.91 -12.63 8.90
CA GLU A 96 5.17 -12.85 10.32
C GLU A 96 4.07 -13.69 11.02
N LEU A 97 2.82 -13.53 10.58
CA LEU A 97 1.71 -14.35 11.08
C LEU A 97 1.81 -15.80 10.65
N GLU A 98 2.35 -16.08 9.46
CA GLU A 98 2.54 -17.46 8.98
C GLU A 98 3.76 -18.15 9.59
N LEU A 99 4.87 -17.41 9.73
CA LEU A 99 6.15 -18.00 10.18
C LEU A 99 6.11 -18.49 11.62
N LYS A 100 5.39 -17.80 12.49
CA LYS A 100 5.43 -18.04 13.94
C LYS A 100 4.39 -19.05 14.44
N ASP A 101 3.43 -19.44 13.63
CA ASP A 101 2.37 -20.35 14.08
C ASP A 101 1.75 -21.12 12.92
N ASP A 102 1.80 -22.44 13.07
CA ASP A 102 1.18 -23.36 12.10
C ASP A 102 -0.36 -23.46 12.26
N SER A 103 -0.93 -22.68 13.19
CA SER A 103 -2.37 -22.74 13.44
C SER A 103 -3.16 -22.19 12.23
N LYS A 104 -4.22 -22.91 11.86
CA LYS A 104 -5.13 -22.52 10.78
C LYS A 104 -5.70 -21.10 10.94
N LYS A 105 -5.74 -20.59 12.17
CA LYS A 105 -6.29 -19.27 12.49
C LYS A 105 -5.41 -18.14 11.97
N TYR A 106 -4.11 -18.21 12.24
CA TYR A 106 -3.15 -17.20 11.80
C TYR A 106 -2.88 -17.28 10.30
N LYS A 107 -2.82 -18.48 9.72
CA LYS A 107 -2.74 -18.65 8.26
C LYS A 107 -3.93 -17.98 7.53
N ARG A 108 -5.16 -18.18 8.03
CA ARG A 108 -6.35 -17.52 7.47
C ARG A 108 -6.31 -15.99 7.62
N LEU A 109 -5.75 -15.50 8.74
CA LEU A 109 -5.60 -14.07 8.94
C LEU A 109 -4.55 -13.47 7.98
N ALA A 110 -3.43 -14.15 7.79
CA ALA A 110 -2.40 -13.78 6.83
C ALA A 110 -2.94 -13.71 5.38
N GLU A 111 -3.72 -14.70 4.96
CA GLU A 111 -4.40 -14.70 3.66
C GLU A 111 -5.32 -13.48 3.47
N LYS A 112 -6.02 -13.05 4.56
CA LYS A 112 -6.87 -11.86 4.51
C LYS A 112 -6.06 -10.58 4.35
N PHE A 113 -4.92 -10.46 5.01
CA PHE A 113 -4.01 -9.34 4.82
C PHE A 113 -3.43 -9.31 3.40
N ARG A 114 -3.06 -10.46 2.83
CA ARG A 114 -2.60 -10.55 1.43
C ARG A 114 -3.69 -10.14 0.43
N ARG A 115 -4.93 -10.57 0.66
CA ARG A 115 -6.07 -10.17 -0.17
C ARG A 115 -6.32 -8.67 -0.10
N TYR A 116 -6.28 -8.10 1.10
CA TYR A 116 -6.42 -6.65 1.29
C TYR A 116 -5.33 -5.88 0.54
N ASN A 117 -4.08 -6.33 0.67
CA ASN A 117 -2.94 -5.76 -0.04
C ASN A 117 -3.09 -5.85 -1.57
N TYR A 118 -3.59 -6.98 -2.07
CA TYR A 118 -3.87 -7.15 -3.50
C TYR A 118 -4.88 -6.11 -4.01
N TYR A 119 -5.97 -5.89 -3.30
CA TYR A 119 -6.96 -4.88 -3.70
C TYR A 119 -6.42 -3.46 -3.63
N LEU A 120 -5.63 -3.12 -2.61
CA LEU A 120 -4.99 -1.80 -2.50
C LEU A 120 -4.06 -1.51 -3.68
N ASN A 121 -3.27 -2.47 -4.10
CA ASN A 121 -2.32 -2.30 -5.21
C ASN A 121 -3.02 -2.22 -6.59
N ASN A 122 -4.16 -2.88 -6.75
CA ASN A 122 -4.88 -2.88 -8.02
C ASN A 122 -5.73 -1.62 -8.27
N ILE A 123 -5.98 -0.80 -7.26
CA ILE A 123 -6.65 0.52 -7.45
C ILE A 123 -5.84 1.42 -8.38
N GLN A 124 -4.51 1.38 -8.31
CA GLN A 124 -3.65 2.25 -9.12
C GLN A 124 -3.69 1.88 -10.62
N VAL A 125 -3.94 0.61 -10.96
CA VAL A 125 -3.98 0.16 -12.36
C VAL A 125 -5.24 0.65 -13.08
N VAL A 126 -6.35 0.86 -12.37
CA VAL A 126 -7.62 1.33 -12.95
C VAL A 126 -7.59 2.84 -13.25
N ALA A 127 -6.70 3.59 -12.60
CA ALA A 127 -6.66 5.05 -12.66
C ALA A 127 -5.90 5.65 -13.86
N SER A 128 -5.31 4.85 -14.75
CA SER A 128 -4.58 5.38 -15.93
C SER A 128 -5.34 5.14 -17.24
N PRO A 129 -6.24 6.06 -17.65
CA PRO A 129 -6.91 5.99 -18.95
C PRO A 129 -5.95 6.20 -20.15
N ALA A 130 -4.75 6.74 -19.90
CA ALA A 130 -3.77 7.08 -20.91
C ALA A 130 -3.28 5.87 -21.73
N ILE A 131 -3.15 4.69 -21.12
CA ILE A 131 -2.62 3.48 -21.81
C ILE A 131 -3.55 3.00 -22.94
N LYS A 132 -4.86 3.27 -22.86
CA LYS A 132 -5.83 2.82 -23.87
C LYS A 132 -6.01 3.81 -25.01
N VAL A 133 -5.60 5.07 -24.84
CA VAL A 133 -5.69 6.11 -25.87
C VAL A 133 -4.49 6.08 -26.83
N ILE A 134 -3.35 5.58 -26.38
CA ILE A 134 -2.11 5.51 -27.18
C ILE A 134 -2.26 4.68 -28.47
N PRO A 135 -2.81 3.43 -28.48
CA PRO A 135 -2.98 2.65 -29.71
C PRO A 135 -3.93 3.32 -30.69
N LEU A 136 -4.92 4.03 -30.19
CA LEU A 136 -5.91 4.75 -31.00
C LEU A 136 -5.30 5.98 -31.68
N LEU A 137 -4.48 6.76 -30.98
CA LEU A 137 -3.70 7.87 -31.54
C LEU A 137 -2.68 7.38 -32.57
N LEU A 138 -2.03 6.25 -32.32
CA LEU A 138 -1.12 5.62 -33.27
C LEU A 138 -1.85 5.16 -34.54
N GLY A 139 -3.05 4.59 -34.41
CA GLY A 139 -3.89 4.19 -35.54
C GLY A 139 -4.31 5.35 -36.44
N VAL A 140 -4.62 6.51 -35.84
CA VAL A 140 -4.94 7.75 -36.56
C VAL A 140 -3.71 8.30 -37.28
N LEU A 141 -2.55 8.32 -36.62
CA LEU A 141 -1.28 8.78 -37.22
C LEU A 141 -0.84 7.90 -38.40
N LEU A 142 -0.92 6.59 -38.26
CA LEU A 142 -0.56 5.63 -39.32
C LEU A 142 -1.58 5.64 -40.47
N GLY A 143 -2.87 5.82 -40.17
CA GLY A 143 -3.92 5.96 -41.19
C GLY A 143 -3.80 7.24 -42.02
N SER A 144 -3.39 8.37 -41.40
CA SER A 144 -3.19 9.62 -42.12
C SER A 144 -2.02 9.57 -43.13
N SER A 145 -0.94 8.83 -42.79
CA SER A 145 0.19 8.65 -43.73
C SER A 145 -0.19 7.84 -44.96
N PHE A 146 -1.05 6.82 -44.80
CA PHE A 146 -1.53 6.02 -45.93
C PHE A 146 -2.38 6.83 -46.90
N PHE A 147 -3.14 7.82 -46.43
CA PHE A 147 -3.95 8.71 -47.27
C PHE A 147 -3.09 9.69 -48.10
N ILE A 148 -1.95 10.14 -47.56
CA ILE A 148 -1.07 11.09 -48.23
C ILE A 148 -0.32 10.46 -49.40
N GLU A 149 0.02 9.17 -49.34
CA GLU A 149 0.73 8.45 -50.41
C GLU A 149 -0.17 8.02 -51.59
N THR A 150 -1.50 8.02 -51.43
CA THR A 150 -2.41 7.45 -52.45
C THR A 150 -2.89 8.50 -53.47
N PHE A 151 -2.56 9.80 -53.31
CA PHE A 151 -2.98 10.84 -54.27
C PHE A 151 -1.79 11.46 -55.00
N PRO A 152 -1.57 11.06 -56.30
CA PRO A 152 -0.55 11.69 -57.10
C PRO A 152 -0.99 13.08 -57.59
N ASP A 153 0.00 13.97 -57.70
CA ASP A 153 -0.08 15.32 -58.24
C ASP A 153 -0.91 15.47 -59.51
N ASN A 154 -1.81 16.41 -59.50
CA ASN A 154 -2.34 17.24 -60.55
C ASN A 154 -3.89 17.26 -60.63
N SER A 155 -4.42 18.31 -60.07
CA SER A 155 -5.67 19.02 -60.34
C SER A 155 -6.31 19.50 -59.05
N SER A 156 -5.79 20.60 -58.60
CA SER A 156 -5.93 21.02 -57.20
C SER A 156 -7.26 21.71 -56.83
N LEU A 157 -8.20 21.87 -57.73
CA LEU A 157 -9.44 22.62 -57.42
C LEU A 157 -10.71 21.75 -57.30
N GLU A 158 -10.75 20.57 -57.94
CA GLU A 158 -11.90 19.66 -57.85
C GLU A 158 -11.81 18.66 -56.69
N LEU A 159 -10.64 18.51 -56.10
CA LEU A 159 -10.39 17.57 -54.96
C LEU A 159 -10.72 18.17 -53.60
N LEU A 160 -10.75 19.50 -53.47
CA LEU A 160 -11.00 20.20 -52.20
C LEU A 160 -12.34 19.83 -51.53
N PRO A 161 -13.49 19.77 -52.26
CA PRO A 161 -14.76 19.40 -51.62
C PRO A 161 -14.76 17.94 -51.14
N ASN A 162 -14.16 17.03 -51.91
CA ASN A 162 -14.10 15.59 -51.52
C ASN A 162 -13.15 15.34 -50.33
N LEU A 163 -12.08 16.10 -50.23
CA LEU A 163 -11.18 16.09 -49.09
C LEU A 163 -11.87 16.61 -47.83
N ILE A 164 -12.62 17.69 -47.94
CA ILE A 164 -13.39 18.27 -46.82
C ILE A 164 -14.48 17.31 -46.37
N ILE A 165 -15.20 16.66 -47.30
CA ILE A 165 -16.22 15.66 -46.97
C ILE A 165 -15.57 14.41 -46.33
N GLY A 166 -14.44 13.97 -46.84
CA GLY A 166 -13.68 12.84 -46.26
C GLY A 166 -13.21 13.12 -44.82
N VAL A 167 -12.65 14.31 -44.60
CA VAL A 167 -12.24 14.75 -43.26
C VAL A 167 -13.43 14.91 -42.33
N LEU A 168 -14.55 15.48 -42.79
CA LEU A 168 -15.77 15.63 -42.02
C LEU A 168 -16.43 14.28 -41.67
N THR A 169 -16.46 13.33 -42.59
CA THR A 169 -16.99 11.97 -42.31
C THR A 169 -16.09 11.19 -41.36
N ILE A 170 -14.78 11.25 -41.51
CA ILE A 170 -13.84 10.68 -40.55
C ILE A 170 -14.01 11.35 -39.20
N TRP A 171 -14.17 12.69 -39.18
CA TRP A 171 -14.37 13.42 -37.93
C TRP A 171 -15.70 13.07 -37.24
N LEU A 172 -16.81 12.93 -37.98
CA LEU A 172 -18.12 12.51 -37.47
C LEU A 172 -18.11 11.06 -36.92
N VAL A 173 -17.61 10.13 -37.73
CA VAL A 173 -17.49 8.70 -37.31
C VAL A 173 -16.55 8.56 -36.10
N PHE A 174 -15.50 9.37 -36.07
CA PHE A 174 -14.54 9.37 -34.99
C PHE A 174 -15.13 9.98 -33.71
N PHE A 175 -15.88 11.10 -33.83
CA PHE A 175 -16.48 11.74 -32.65
C PHE A 175 -17.69 10.96 -32.09
N GLU A 176 -18.57 10.43 -32.94
CA GLU A 176 -19.68 9.60 -32.47
C GLU A 176 -19.25 8.20 -32.00
N GLY A 177 -18.35 7.55 -32.74
CA GLY A 177 -17.81 6.23 -32.38
C GLY A 177 -16.94 6.28 -31.12
N LEU A 178 -16.10 7.30 -31.01
CA LEU A 178 -15.26 7.49 -29.82
C LEU A 178 -16.07 7.92 -28.59
N GLY A 179 -17.07 8.77 -28.74
CA GLY A 179 -17.94 9.18 -27.63
C GLY A 179 -18.60 7.99 -26.95
N GLY A 180 -19.10 7.03 -27.73
CA GLY A 180 -19.68 5.78 -27.23
C GLY A 180 -18.65 4.86 -26.56
N LEU A 181 -17.45 4.74 -27.16
CA LEU A 181 -16.36 3.96 -26.59
C LEU A 181 -15.81 4.62 -25.31
N PHE A 182 -15.63 5.93 -25.30
CA PHE A 182 -15.22 6.65 -24.09
C PHE A 182 -16.23 6.50 -22.97
N LYS A 183 -17.52 6.64 -23.25
CA LYS A 183 -18.57 6.47 -22.26
C LYS A 183 -18.58 5.06 -21.71
N SER A 184 -18.53 4.03 -22.55
CA SER A 184 -18.51 2.62 -22.12
C SER A 184 -17.24 2.28 -21.30
N VAL A 185 -16.10 2.89 -21.62
CA VAL A 185 -14.86 2.71 -20.86
C VAL A 185 -14.93 3.45 -19.52
N MET A 186 -15.50 4.65 -19.48
CA MET A 186 -15.73 5.40 -18.23
C MET A 186 -16.70 4.67 -17.31
N ASP A 187 -17.86 4.23 -17.83
CA ASP A 187 -18.87 3.50 -17.04
C ASP A 187 -18.28 2.18 -16.49
N ARG A 188 -17.49 1.46 -17.29
CA ARG A 188 -16.81 0.25 -16.85
C ARG A 188 -15.75 0.52 -15.79
N ASN A 189 -14.99 1.60 -15.92
CA ASN A 189 -13.98 1.98 -14.92
C ASN A 189 -14.64 2.43 -13.61
N GLU A 190 -15.76 3.14 -13.68
CA GLU A 190 -16.54 3.52 -12.49
C GLU A 190 -17.12 2.29 -11.77
N HIS A 191 -17.65 1.32 -12.52
CA HIS A 191 -18.11 0.04 -11.96
C HIS A 191 -16.98 -0.73 -11.29
N LEU A 192 -15.84 -0.88 -11.95
CA LEU A 192 -14.67 -1.55 -11.39
C LEU A 192 -14.11 -0.83 -10.16
N ALA A 193 -14.12 0.50 -10.16
CA ALA A 193 -13.70 1.28 -9.00
C ALA A 193 -14.66 1.11 -7.80
N LYS A 194 -15.97 1.07 -8.04
CA LYS A 194 -16.98 0.80 -7.00
C LYS A 194 -16.84 -0.62 -6.44
N GLU A 195 -16.67 -1.61 -7.31
CA GLU A 195 -16.49 -3.01 -6.93
C GLU A 195 -15.21 -3.20 -6.12
N ASN A 196 -14.09 -2.58 -6.53
CA ASN A 196 -12.84 -2.61 -5.77
C ASN A 196 -12.97 -1.94 -4.40
N ASN A 197 -13.62 -0.78 -4.32
CA ASN A 197 -13.84 -0.09 -3.05
C ASN A 197 -14.71 -0.90 -2.09
N GLN A 198 -15.74 -1.58 -2.60
CA GLN A 198 -16.56 -2.48 -1.80
C GLN A 198 -15.74 -3.68 -1.32
N SER A 199 -14.95 -4.30 -2.20
CA SER A 199 -14.08 -5.42 -1.86
C SER A 199 -13.03 -5.05 -0.79
N ILE A 200 -12.47 -3.83 -0.84
CA ILE A 200 -11.55 -3.31 0.18
C ILE A 200 -12.26 -3.18 1.52
N THR A 201 -13.46 -2.61 1.53
CA THR A 201 -14.25 -2.44 2.76
C THR A 201 -14.62 -3.79 3.37
N ASP A 202 -15.00 -4.76 2.54
CA ASP A 202 -15.32 -6.12 2.98
C ASP A 202 -14.09 -6.83 3.55
N CYS A 203 -12.93 -6.72 2.90
CA CYS A 203 -11.67 -7.27 3.41
C CYS A 203 -11.26 -6.62 4.74
N LYS A 204 -11.39 -5.30 4.87
CA LYS A 204 -11.13 -4.57 6.12
C LYS A 204 -12.03 -5.09 7.25
N ASN A 205 -13.32 -5.25 7.00
CA ASN A 205 -14.27 -5.76 7.97
C ASN A 205 -13.97 -7.21 8.36
N ASP A 206 -13.55 -8.02 7.40
CA ASP A 206 -13.16 -9.42 7.63
C ASP A 206 -11.87 -9.55 8.45
N ILE A 207 -10.90 -8.67 8.23
CA ILE A 207 -9.70 -8.57 9.06
C ILE A 207 -10.10 -8.17 10.48
N ALA A 208 -10.88 -7.10 10.65
CA ALA A 208 -11.34 -6.63 11.94
C ALA A 208 -12.07 -7.71 12.74
N ARG A 209 -13.00 -8.44 12.10
CA ARG A 209 -13.70 -9.58 12.72
C ARG A 209 -12.75 -10.72 13.10
N SER A 210 -11.68 -10.91 12.35
CA SER A 210 -10.70 -11.96 12.65
C SER A 210 -9.80 -11.58 13.81
N LEU A 211 -9.37 -10.32 13.84
CA LEU A 211 -8.58 -9.77 14.94
C LEU A 211 -9.38 -9.78 16.26
N SER A 212 -10.67 -9.43 16.24
CA SER A 212 -11.50 -9.43 17.44
C SER A 212 -11.75 -10.85 18.04
N LYS A 213 -11.47 -11.90 17.28
CA LYS A 213 -11.55 -13.30 17.73
C LYS A 213 -10.22 -13.83 18.27
N LEU A 214 -9.17 -13.02 18.25
CA LEU A 214 -7.89 -13.38 18.84
C LEU A 214 -7.99 -13.27 20.37
N ASN A 215 -7.43 -14.25 21.07
CA ASN A 215 -7.33 -14.22 22.52
C ASN A 215 -6.15 -13.35 22.99
N GLU A 216 -5.11 -13.29 22.16
CA GLU A 216 -3.88 -12.56 22.42
C GLU A 216 -3.76 -11.35 21.48
N PRO A 217 -3.29 -10.21 21.98
CA PRO A 217 -3.07 -9.03 21.16
C PRO A 217 -1.90 -9.24 20.19
N ILE A 218 -1.97 -8.61 19.02
CA ILE A 218 -0.83 -8.47 18.11
C ILE A 218 -0.23 -7.09 18.35
N LEU A 219 1.04 -7.05 18.73
CA LEU A 219 1.79 -5.80 18.88
C LEU A 219 2.56 -5.53 17.58
N ILE A 220 2.22 -4.44 16.91
CA ILE A 220 2.94 -3.98 15.72
C ILE A 220 3.80 -2.79 16.12
N ILE A 221 5.09 -2.90 15.90
CA ILE A 221 6.08 -1.86 16.21
C ILE A 221 6.53 -1.25 14.88
N ILE A 222 6.31 0.05 14.73
CA ILE A 222 6.79 0.81 13.58
C ILE A 222 7.96 1.66 14.04
N ASP A 223 9.17 1.34 13.56
CA ASP A 223 10.42 1.99 13.99
C ASP A 223 10.90 2.99 12.92
N ASP A 224 11.54 4.06 13.38
CA ASP A 224 12.18 5.09 12.52
C ASP A 224 11.22 5.74 11.50
N ILE A 225 9.97 6.01 11.90
CA ILE A 225 8.97 6.62 11.01
C ILE A 225 9.36 8.05 10.58
N ASP A 226 10.19 8.73 11.36
CA ASP A 226 10.70 10.06 11.10
C ASP A 226 11.67 10.13 9.92
N ARG A 227 12.21 8.99 9.49
CA ARG A 227 13.08 8.90 8.29
C ARG A 227 12.32 8.94 6.96
N LEU A 228 10.99 8.84 6.98
CA LEU A 228 10.16 8.87 5.79
C LEU A 228 9.94 10.28 5.19
N GLN A 229 10.30 11.32 5.91
CA GLN A 229 10.00 12.72 5.54
C GLN A 229 11.07 13.40 4.70
N ARG A 230 11.98 12.65 4.06
CA ARG A 230 13.04 13.26 3.25
C ARG A 230 13.08 12.74 1.84
#